data_61228c236a42b3e86791ba97824b9ee0
#
_entry.id   61228c236a42b3e86791ba97824b9ee0
#
_cell.length_a   1.000
_cell.length_b   1.000
_cell.length_c   1.000
_cell.angle_alpha   90.00
_cell.angle_beta   90.00
_cell.angle_gamma   90.00
#
_symmetry.space_group_name_H-M   'P 1'
#
loop_
_entity.id
_entity.type
_entity.pdbx_description
1 polymer ?
#
loop_
_entity_poly.entity_id
_entity_poly.type
_entity_poly.pdbx_seq_one_letter_code
_entity_poly.pdbx_strand_id
1 'polypeptide(L)'
;MRYALLSLFFLTGLTACRSEPEALMPPPTTIFDTDAGPDDVMALAYLLTRDDVEIEAITISCGLAHVEQGAINLSKVVALSGKGEIPIYIGRSRPLRGERAFPEEWRRVADELPGVDLPTLFRPPESQSAADFLIERLQDSTRPVRILALGTLTNLAALHAIGPSLETVNEIVIMGGAFDVPGNVFSTGEFVSPTDSAEWNIFVDPLAAQIVFDLGVPLLVVPLDATNQVPIDAAFIDQFHAVEATPLGRMVGQVLESIRVYAEEGDYYAWDPLAAVALVEPNVVRTIEHAVAVEQDLPDAGTTRKADTGPVARVAYEADRDAFQRLFMDAFAR
;
A
#
# COMPACT_ATOMS: atom_id res chain seq x y z
N MET A 1 71.22 -32.53 -51.45
CA MET A 1 70.41 -31.26 -51.13
C MET A 1 69.13 -31.69 -50.52
N ARG A 2 68.97 -31.47 -49.19
CA ARG A 2 67.78 -31.82 -48.45
C ARG A 2 67.14 -30.49 -48.01
N TYR A 3 65.93 -30.22 -48.44
CA TYR A 3 65.17 -29.09 -48.04
C TYR A 3 64.35 -29.47 -46.79
N ALA A 4 64.53 -28.68 -45.66
CA ALA A 4 63.74 -28.78 -44.47
C ALA A 4 62.60 -27.80 -44.58
N LEU A 5 61.35 -28.26 -44.53
CA LEU A 5 60.11 -27.39 -44.35
C LEU A 5 59.96 -27.09 -42.88
N LEU A 6 59.98 -25.81 -42.59
CA LEU A 6 59.54 -25.26 -41.26
C LEU A 6 58.03 -25.01 -41.29
N SER A 7 57.28 -25.77 -40.50
CA SER A 7 55.85 -25.52 -40.28
C SER A 7 55.65 -24.55 -39.10
N LEU A 8 55.13 -23.42 -39.41
CA LEU A 8 54.79 -22.40 -38.43
C LEU A 8 53.36 -22.64 -37.87
N PHE A 9 53.22 -23.05 -36.61
CA PHE A 9 51.95 -23.21 -35.95
C PHE A 9 51.53 -21.81 -35.39
N PHE A 10 50.45 -21.23 -35.94
CA PHE A 10 49.77 -20.10 -35.35
C PHE A 10 48.84 -20.62 -34.25
N LEU A 11 49.16 -20.31 -32.98
CA LEU A 11 48.22 -20.45 -31.85
C LEU A 11 47.30 -19.24 -31.86
N THR A 12 46.07 -19.44 -32.32
CA THR A 12 45.00 -18.43 -32.10
C THR A 12 44.46 -18.58 -30.67
N GLY A 13 44.87 -17.67 -29.80
CA GLY A 13 44.32 -17.56 -28.45
C GLY A 13 42.85 -17.10 -28.50
N LEU A 14 41.93 -18.01 -28.23
CA LEU A 14 40.54 -17.70 -27.92
C LEU A 14 40.50 -17.05 -26.51
N THR A 15 40.45 -15.73 -26.46
CA THR A 15 40.06 -15.00 -25.26
C THR A 15 38.56 -15.22 -25.06
N ALA A 16 38.21 -16.14 -24.18
CA ALA A 16 36.85 -16.27 -23.66
C ALA A 16 36.52 -14.99 -22.85
N CYS A 17 35.66 -14.15 -23.39
CA CYS A 17 34.99 -13.13 -22.59
C CYS A 17 34.22 -13.85 -21.48
N ARG A 18 34.74 -13.84 -20.26
CA ARG A 18 33.95 -14.10 -19.06
C ARG A 18 33.00 -12.90 -18.91
N SER A 19 31.73 -13.11 -19.19
CA SER A 19 30.69 -12.23 -18.68
C SER A 19 30.82 -12.23 -17.17
N GLU A 20 31.11 -11.08 -16.56
CA GLU A 20 30.97 -10.90 -15.11
C GLU A 20 29.53 -11.29 -14.74
N PRO A 21 29.35 -12.03 -13.64
CA PRO A 21 27.99 -12.31 -13.17
C PRO A 21 27.29 -10.97 -12.94
N GLU A 22 26.15 -10.77 -13.62
CA GLU A 22 25.27 -9.64 -13.42
C GLU A 22 25.00 -9.53 -11.91
N ALA A 23 25.42 -8.43 -11.31
CA ALA A 23 25.24 -8.23 -9.87
C ALA A 23 23.74 -8.30 -9.61
N LEU A 24 23.29 -9.32 -8.88
CA LEU A 24 21.90 -9.46 -8.48
C LEU A 24 21.51 -8.19 -7.72
N MET A 25 20.55 -7.45 -8.28
CA MET A 25 19.98 -6.28 -7.60
C MET A 25 19.48 -6.71 -6.23
N PRO A 26 19.73 -5.94 -5.17
CA PRO A 26 19.18 -6.24 -3.86
C PRO A 26 17.64 -6.26 -3.95
N PRO A 27 16.97 -7.05 -3.10
CA PRO A 27 15.53 -7.04 -3.06
C PRO A 27 15.00 -5.62 -2.77
N PRO A 28 13.85 -5.25 -3.34
CA PRO A 28 13.28 -3.92 -3.12
C PRO A 28 12.93 -3.72 -1.64
N THR A 29 13.13 -2.50 -1.15
CA THR A 29 12.52 -2.06 0.10
C THR A 29 11.06 -1.71 -0.10
N THR A 30 10.33 -1.53 0.97
CA THR A 30 8.91 -1.12 0.95
C THR A 30 8.74 0.21 1.66
N ILE A 31 8.12 1.17 1.00
CA ILE A 31 7.56 2.37 1.63
C ILE A 31 6.09 2.09 1.87
N PHE A 32 5.64 2.31 3.10
CA PHE A 32 4.26 2.14 3.53
C PHE A 32 3.60 3.51 3.61
N ASP A 33 2.79 3.86 2.60
CA ASP A 33 2.03 5.13 2.55
C ASP A 33 0.59 4.85 2.99
N THR A 34 0.06 5.63 3.95
CA THR A 34 -1.10 5.24 4.73
C THR A 34 -1.84 6.47 5.25
N ASP A 35 -3.13 6.35 5.55
CA ASP A 35 -3.89 7.34 6.30
C ASP A 35 -4.24 6.88 7.73
N ALA A 36 -3.60 5.78 8.15
CA ALA A 36 -3.56 5.28 9.52
C ALA A 36 -4.92 4.91 10.14
N GLY A 37 -5.83 4.36 9.34
CA GLY A 37 -7.07 3.75 9.82
C GLY A 37 -6.84 2.42 10.56
N PRO A 38 -7.90 1.82 11.13
CA PRO A 38 -7.80 0.51 11.77
C PRO A 38 -7.32 -0.61 10.85
N ASP A 39 -7.70 -0.58 9.58
CA ASP A 39 -7.26 -1.53 8.56
C ASP A 39 -5.82 -1.31 8.11
N ASP A 40 -5.35 -0.06 8.04
CA ASP A 40 -3.92 0.26 7.88
C ASP A 40 -3.07 -0.32 9.02
N VAL A 41 -3.56 -0.22 10.26
CA VAL A 41 -2.90 -0.80 11.44
C VAL A 41 -2.77 -2.32 11.28
N MET A 42 -3.81 -3.00 10.81
CA MET A 42 -3.77 -4.44 10.54
C MET A 42 -2.80 -4.78 9.39
N ALA A 43 -2.80 -3.99 8.31
CA ALA A 43 -1.91 -4.15 7.17
C ALA A 43 -0.43 -3.96 7.58
N LEU A 44 -0.12 -2.91 8.33
CA LEU A 44 1.23 -2.68 8.87
C LEU A 44 1.66 -3.82 9.78
N ALA A 45 0.79 -4.24 10.71
CA ALA A 45 1.08 -5.34 11.61
C ALA A 45 1.41 -6.64 10.84
N TYR A 46 0.65 -6.96 9.78
CA TYR A 46 0.94 -8.09 8.90
C TYR A 46 2.33 -8.01 8.28
N LEU A 47 2.69 -6.87 7.67
CA LEU A 47 4.02 -6.71 7.07
C LEU A 47 5.14 -6.76 8.12
N LEU A 48 4.90 -6.27 9.33
CA LEU A 48 5.86 -6.34 10.43
C LEU A 48 6.10 -7.77 10.94
N THR A 49 5.24 -8.74 10.68
CA THR A 49 5.50 -10.15 10.99
C THR A 49 6.42 -10.83 9.97
N ARG A 50 6.59 -10.23 8.77
CA ARG A 50 7.32 -10.82 7.65
C ARG A 50 8.82 -10.54 7.74
N ASP A 51 9.63 -11.57 7.51
CA ASP A 51 11.10 -11.44 7.44
C ASP A 51 11.61 -11.16 6.01
N ASP A 52 10.76 -11.37 5.01
CA ASP A 52 11.03 -11.11 3.60
C ASP A 52 10.59 -9.72 3.14
N VAL A 53 10.08 -8.87 4.06
CA VAL A 53 9.68 -7.50 3.81
C VAL A 53 10.53 -6.55 4.66
N GLU A 54 11.25 -5.67 4.01
CA GLU A 54 11.96 -4.56 4.66
C GLU A 54 11.15 -3.28 4.48
N ILE A 55 10.48 -2.82 5.55
CA ILE A 55 9.81 -1.51 5.56
C ILE A 55 10.87 -0.46 5.82
N GLU A 56 11.19 0.32 4.79
CA GLU A 56 12.20 1.38 4.85
C GLU A 56 11.67 2.63 5.57
N ALA A 57 10.42 2.98 5.33
CA ALA A 57 9.77 4.16 5.88
C ALA A 57 8.25 4.01 5.86
N ILE A 58 7.60 4.80 6.72
CA ILE A 58 6.15 5.01 6.72
C ILE A 58 5.89 6.47 6.40
N THR A 59 4.97 6.75 5.47
CA THR A 59 4.51 8.10 5.13
C THR A 59 3.02 8.20 5.43
N ILE A 60 2.61 9.28 6.12
CA ILE A 60 1.22 9.49 6.52
C ILE A 60 0.58 10.53 5.61
N SER A 61 -0.49 10.16 4.91
CA SER A 61 -1.30 11.07 4.08
C SER A 61 -2.56 11.53 4.82
N CYS A 62 -3.19 12.59 4.32
CA CYS A 62 -4.53 12.94 4.79
C CYS A 62 -5.53 11.83 4.44
N GLY A 63 -6.46 11.55 5.33
CA GLY A 63 -7.47 10.51 5.12
C GLY A 63 -8.21 10.23 6.41
N LEU A 64 -8.23 8.95 6.81
CA LEU A 64 -9.07 8.52 7.91
C LEU A 64 -8.59 9.02 9.27
N ALA A 65 -7.29 8.90 9.62
CA ALA A 65 -6.78 9.52 10.84
C ALA A 65 -6.29 10.96 10.62
N HIS A 66 -6.19 11.76 11.69
CA HIS A 66 -5.39 12.97 11.66
C HIS A 66 -3.91 12.61 11.57
N VAL A 67 -3.18 13.23 10.65
CA VAL A 67 -1.82 12.79 10.27
C VAL A 67 -0.84 12.74 11.43
N GLU A 68 -0.94 13.67 12.39
CA GLU A 68 -0.10 13.69 13.59
C GLU A 68 -0.43 12.52 14.53
N GLN A 69 -1.72 12.24 14.76
CA GLN A 69 -2.15 11.16 15.62
C GLN A 69 -1.93 9.79 14.97
N GLY A 70 -2.19 9.68 13.68
CA GLY A 70 -1.88 8.49 12.90
C GLY A 70 -0.39 8.12 12.96
N ALA A 71 0.50 9.11 12.80
CA ALA A 71 1.94 8.91 12.93
C ALA A 71 2.34 8.39 14.33
N ILE A 72 1.74 8.91 15.39
CA ILE A 72 1.97 8.45 16.77
C ILE A 72 1.48 7.00 16.93
N ASN A 73 0.28 6.69 16.46
CA ASN A 73 -0.30 5.35 16.57
C ASN A 73 0.55 4.31 15.85
N LEU A 74 0.92 4.58 14.58
CA LEU A 74 1.76 3.65 13.81
C LEU A 74 3.17 3.51 14.39
N SER A 75 3.76 4.58 14.94
CA SER A 75 5.04 4.47 15.64
C SER A 75 4.96 3.55 16.85
N LYS A 76 3.84 3.53 17.57
CA LYS A 76 3.60 2.60 18.67
C LYS A 76 3.41 1.16 18.18
N VAL A 77 2.77 0.96 17.02
CA VAL A 77 2.66 -0.37 16.38
C VAL A 77 4.04 -0.89 15.99
N VAL A 78 4.88 -0.03 15.39
CA VAL A 78 6.29 -0.37 15.10
C VAL A 78 7.04 -0.74 16.36
N ALA A 79 6.91 0.05 17.44
CA ALA A 79 7.56 -0.26 18.72
C ALA A 79 7.10 -1.61 19.29
N LEU A 80 5.81 -1.96 19.15
CA LEU A 80 5.26 -3.24 19.61
C LEU A 80 5.83 -4.43 18.84
N SER A 81 6.20 -4.25 17.57
CA SER A 81 6.76 -5.32 16.73
C SER A 81 8.17 -5.75 17.16
N GLY A 82 8.91 -4.90 17.87
CA GLY A 82 10.32 -5.11 18.17
C GLY A 82 11.26 -5.04 16.95
N LYS A 83 10.76 -4.69 15.76
CA LYS A 83 11.56 -4.59 14.51
C LYS A 83 12.31 -3.26 14.36
N GLY A 84 12.59 -2.59 15.46
CA GLY A 84 13.49 -1.45 15.47
C GLY A 84 12.82 -0.11 15.15
N GLU A 85 13.57 0.76 14.48
CA GLU A 85 13.19 2.15 14.32
C GLU A 85 12.87 2.46 12.86
N ILE A 86 11.65 2.15 12.43
CA ILE A 86 11.17 2.57 11.10
C ILE A 86 10.83 4.06 11.18
N PRO A 87 11.45 4.93 10.36
CA PRO A 87 11.15 6.35 10.34
C PRO A 87 9.73 6.61 9.79
N ILE A 88 9.05 7.59 10.39
CA ILE A 88 7.71 7.99 9.98
C ILE A 88 7.74 9.46 9.56
N TYR A 89 7.21 9.75 8.39
CA TYR A 89 7.16 11.08 7.79
C TYR A 89 5.71 11.53 7.66
N ILE A 90 5.41 12.70 8.21
CA ILE A 90 4.07 13.29 8.11
C ILE A 90 3.94 14.03 6.78
N GLY A 91 2.89 13.72 6.05
CA GLY A 91 2.53 14.39 4.82
C GLY A 91 1.52 15.51 5.01
N ARG A 92 0.77 15.79 3.95
CA ARG A 92 -0.25 16.83 3.98
C ARG A 92 -1.45 16.38 4.80
N SER A 93 -1.98 17.27 5.62
CA SER A 93 -3.23 17.06 6.37
C SER A 93 -4.51 17.34 5.55
N ARG A 94 -4.37 17.71 4.27
CA ARG A 94 -5.46 18.04 3.35
C ARG A 94 -5.12 17.59 1.93
N PRO A 95 -6.16 17.29 1.11
CA PRO A 95 -5.98 16.96 -0.30
C PRO A 95 -5.30 18.09 -1.08
N LEU A 96 -4.81 17.78 -2.29
CA LEU A 96 -4.22 18.77 -3.19
C LEU A 96 -5.23 19.81 -3.62
N ARG A 97 -6.50 19.41 -3.79
CA ARG A 97 -7.57 20.29 -4.24
C ARG A 97 -8.85 20.08 -3.44
N GLY A 98 -9.41 21.19 -2.94
CA GLY A 98 -10.64 21.15 -2.15
C GLY A 98 -10.40 20.81 -0.68
N GLU A 99 -11.48 20.38 -0.02
CA GLU A 99 -11.47 20.08 1.41
C GLU A 99 -12.24 18.79 1.73
N ARG A 100 -12.26 17.84 0.78
CA ARG A 100 -12.88 16.54 1.02
C ARG A 100 -12.11 15.81 2.12
N ALA A 101 -12.84 15.15 2.99
CA ALA A 101 -12.27 14.37 4.08
C ALA A 101 -13.23 13.24 4.45
N PHE A 102 -12.76 12.27 5.17
CA PHE A 102 -13.62 11.31 5.85
C PHE A 102 -14.47 12.01 6.92
N PRO A 103 -15.63 11.44 7.28
CA PRO A 103 -16.43 11.97 8.38
C PRO A 103 -15.63 12.12 9.68
N GLU A 104 -15.75 13.26 10.36
CA GLU A 104 -14.95 13.57 11.54
C GLU A 104 -15.14 12.54 12.67
N GLU A 105 -16.32 11.94 12.75
CA GLU A 105 -16.61 10.89 13.72
C GLU A 105 -15.77 9.64 13.47
N TRP A 106 -15.58 9.26 12.21
CA TRP A 106 -14.70 8.14 11.83
C TRP A 106 -13.23 8.46 12.07
N ARG A 107 -12.84 9.70 11.76
CA ARG A 107 -11.47 10.19 12.00
C ARG A 107 -11.10 10.11 13.47
N ARG A 108 -12.02 10.53 14.34
CA ARG A 108 -11.83 10.45 15.79
C ARG A 108 -11.67 8.99 16.27
N VAL A 109 -12.44 8.06 15.71
CA VAL A 109 -12.31 6.64 16.04
C VAL A 109 -10.94 6.10 15.59
N ALA A 110 -10.46 6.48 14.41
CA ALA A 110 -9.12 6.12 13.92
C ALA A 110 -8.00 6.72 14.79
N ASP A 111 -8.16 7.95 15.26
CA ASP A 111 -7.20 8.58 16.17
C ASP A 111 -7.13 7.88 17.53
N GLU A 112 -8.29 7.57 18.10
CA GLU A 112 -8.40 7.02 19.46
C GLU A 112 -8.11 5.54 19.53
N LEU A 113 -8.34 4.77 18.46
CA LEU A 113 -8.25 3.30 18.41
C LEU A 113 -8.86 2.66 19.67
N PRO A 114 -10.17 2.84 19.92
CA PRO A 114 -10.79 2.46 21.17
C PRO A 114 -10.65 0.97 21.46
N GLY A 115 -10.21 0.64 22.67
CA GLY A 115 -10.00 -0.76 23.09
C GLY A 115 -8.68 -1.39 22.61
N VAL A 116 -7.82 -0.63 21.92
CA VAL A 116 -6.52 -1.12 21.44
C VAL A 116 -5.41 -0.68 22.40
N ASP A 117 -4.68 -1.65 22.94
CA ASP A 117 -3.56 -1.41 23.87
C ASP A 117 -2.28 -1.17 23.07
N LEU A 118 -1.85 0.07 22.98
CA LEU A 118 -0.59 0.45 22.36
C LEU A 118 0.46 0.87 23.40
N PRO A 119 1.77 0.64 23.15
CA PRO A 119 2.84 1.10 24.02
C PRO A 119 2.79 2.60 24.26
N THR A 120 3.27 3.03 25.44
CA THR A 120 3.42 4.47 25.74
C THR A 120 4.67 5.08 25.10
N LEU A 121 5.71 4.26 24.90
CA LEU A 121 6.95 4.70 24.24
C LEU A 121 6.81 4.52 22.73
N PHE A 122 7.21 5.56 22.01
CA PHE A 122 7.25 5.58 20.55
C PHE A 122 8.34 6.53 20.07
N ARG A 123 8.81 6.32 18.84
CA ARG A 123 9.71 7.25 18.17
C ARG A 123 8.90 8.42 17.61
N PRO A 124 9.28 9.69 17.89
CA PRO A 124 8.64 10.83 17.24
C PRO A 124 8.77 10.76 15.72
N PRO A 125 7.80 11.27 14.96
CA PRO A 125 7.93 11.42 13.52
C PRO A 125 9.14 12.27 13.14
N GLU A 126 9.64 12.07 11.92
CA GLU A 126 10.73 12.86 11.36
C GLU A 126 10.29 14.31 11.11
N SER A 127 11.26 15.23 11.13
CA SER A 127 10.97 16.64 10.86
C SER A 127 10.80 16.97 9.37
N GLN A 128 11.28 16.09 8.49
CA GLN A 128 11.10 16.18 7.04
C GLN A 128 9.69 15.80 6.66
N SER A 129 9.10 16.46 5.66
CA SER A 129 7.79 16.08 5.16
C SER A 129 7.85 14.77 4.36
N ALA A 130 6.72 14.03 4.31
CA ALA A 130 6.62 12.82 3.49
C ALA A 130 6.93 13.08 2.01
N ALA A 131 6.47 14.19 1.46
CA ALA A 131 6.73 14.57 0.07
C ALA A 131 8.22 14.81 -0.20
N ASP A 132 8.90 15.55 0.68
CA ASP A 132 10.35 15.82 0.53
C ASP A 132 11.16 14.53 0.68
N PHE A 133 10.81 13.68 1.66
CA PHE A 133 11.42 12.36 1.81
C PHE A 133 11.27 11.49 0.55
N LEU A 134 10.07 11.38 0.01
CA LEU A 134 9.80 10.57 -1.19
C LEU A 134 10.60 11.08 -2.39
N ILE A 135 10.64 12.39 -2.60
CA ILE A 135 11.39 13.00 -3.70
C ILE A 135 12.89 12.72 -3.55
N GLU A 136 13.47 13.03 -2.39
CA GLU A 136 14.89 12.82 -2.12
C GLU A 136 15.28 11.33 -2.26
N ARG A 137 14.49 10.45 -1.64
CA ARG A 137 14.73 9.00 -1.66
C ARG A 137 14.74 8.42 -3.07
N LEU A 138 13.83 8.87 -3.93
CA LEU A 138 13.69 8.31 -5.28
C LEU A 138 14.61 8.98 -6.31
N GLN A 139 15.06 10.21 -6.07
CA GLN A 139 16.05 10.87 -6.91
C GLN A 139 17.46 10.33 -6.70
N ASP A 140 17.84 10.07 -5.45
CA ASP A 140 19.24 9.83 -5.08
C ASP A 140 19.59 8.35 -4.92
N SER A 141 18.60 7.46 -4.87
CA SER A 141 18.84 6.04 -4.64
C SER A 141 18.80 5.22 -5.93
N THR A 142 19.68 4.22 -5.96
CA THR A 142 19.67 3.16 -6.98
C THR A 142 19.01 1.88 -6.46
N ARG A 143 18.67 1.81 -5.18
CA ARG A 143 18.02 0.63 -4.61
C ARG A 143 16.54 0.61 -5.00
N PRO A 144 16.05 -0.49 -5.58
CA PRO A 144 14.66 -0.64 -5.94
C PRO A 144 13.72 -0.49 -4.73
N VAL A 145 12.54 0.09 -4.96
CA VAL A 145 11.52 0.28 -3.94
C VAL A 145 10.15 -0.17 -4.45
N ARG A 146 9.36 -0.78 -3.58
CA ARG A 146 7.90 -0.94 -3.74
C ARG A 146 7.21 0.05 -2.83
N ILE A 147 6.07 0.56 -3.26
CA ILE A 147 5.25 1.45 -2.43
C ILE A 147 3.92 0.76 -2.23
N LEU A 148 3.49 0.62 -0.98
CA LEU A 148 2.14 0.21 -0.62
C LEU A 148 1.38 1.45 -0.20
N ALA A 149 0.37 1.84 -0.96
CA ALA A 149 -0.45 3.02 -0.72
C ALA A 149 -1.86 2.58 -0.30
N LEU A 150 -2.21 2.86 0.93
CA LEU A 150 -3.44 2.39 1.58
C LEU A 150 -4.43 3.52 1.89
N GLY A 151 -3.99 4.77 1.82
CA GLY A 151 -4.83 5.95 1.99
C GLY A 151 -4.94 6.78 0.71
N THR A 152 -5.18 8.07 0.88
CA THR A 152 -5.19 9.01 -0.25
C THR A 152 -3.81 9.09 -0.90
N LEU A 153 -3.77 9.25 -2.22
CA LEU A 153 -2.51 9.28 -2.97
C LEU A 153 -1.80 10.64 -2.92
N THR A 154 -2.17 11.49 -1.97
CA THR A 154 -1.73 12.88 -1.85
C THR A 154 -0.21 13.01 -1.72
N ASN A 155 0.43 12.14 -0.92
CA ASN A 155 1.89 12.13 -0.77
C ASN A 155 2.58 11.71 -2.07
N LEU A 156 2.08 10.64 -2.70
CA LEU A 156 2.67 10.07 -3.91
C LEU A 156 2.53 10.98 -5.13
N ALA A 157 1.54 11.87 -5.15
CA ALA A 157 1.41 12.86 -6.21
C ALA A 157 2.62 13.81 -6.29
N ALA A 158 3.38 13.99 -5.20
CA ALA A 158 4.63 14.76 -5.20
C ALA A 158 5.69 14.16 -6.14
N LEU A 159 5.63 12.85 -6.42
CA LEU A 159 6.55 12.15 -7.32
C LEU A 159 6.50 12.68 -8.77
N HIS A 160 5.38 13.31 -9.15
CA HIS A 160 5.29 13.98 -10.44
C HIS A 160 6.39 15.04 -10.66
N ALA A 161 6.88 15.65 -9.59
CA ALA A 161 7.97 16.62 -9.66
C ALA A 161 9.33 16.01 -10.05
N ILE A 162 9.52 14.71 -9.87
CA ILE A 162 10.74 13.97 -10.25
C ILE A 162 10.81 13.77 -11.76
N GLY A 163 9.64 13.72 -12.42
CA GLY A 163 9.55 13.41 -13.85
C GLY A 163 9.89 11.95 -14.16
N PRO A 164 10.54 11.65 -15.29
CA PRO A 164 10.76 10.28 -15.77
C PRO A 164 11.78 9.46 -14.97
N SER A 165 12.41 10.01 -13.95
CA SER A 165 13.45 9.33 -13.15
C SER A 165 12.89 8.41 -12.05
N LEU A 166 11.73 7.80 -12.27
CA LEU A 166 11.11 6.85 -11.33
C LEU A 166 11.49 5.38 -11.59
N GLU A 167 12.61 5.14 -12.29
CA GLU A 167 13.07 3.80 -12.67
C GLU A 167 13.36 2.87 -11.47
N THR A 168 13.60 3.44 -10.29
CA THR A 168 13.81 2.67 -9.05
C THR A 168 12.49 2.20 -8.41
N VAL A 169 11.34 2.73 -8.84
CA VAL A 169 10.03 2.28 -8.36
C VAL A 169 9.64 1.02 -9.11
N ASN A 170 9.76 -0.12 -8.44
CA ASN A 170 9.38 -1.41 -9.03
C ASN A 170 7.89 -1.51 -9.28
N GLU A 171 7.10 -1.04 -8.31
CA GLU A 171 5.65 -1.10 -8.33
C GLU A 171 5.05 -0.23 -7.23
N ILE A 172 3.88 0.34 -7.49
CA ILE A 172 3.00 0.91 -6.47
C ILE A 172 1.78 0.00 -6.38
N VAL A 173 1.53 -0.56 -5.19
CA VAL A 173 0.31 -1.28 -4.87
C VAL A 173 -0.64 -0.31 -4.18
N ILE A 174 -1.83 -0.12 -4.73
CA ILE A 174 -2.81 0.87 -4.28
C ILE A 174 -4.05 0.14 -3.79
N MET A 175 -4.47 0.36 -2.54
CA MET A 175 -5.84 0.09 -2.14
C MET A 175 -6.69 1.30 -2.52
N GLY A 176 -7.67 1.11 -3.39
CA GLY A 176 -8.58 2.19 -3.79
C GLY A 176 -9.29 1.95 -5.11
N GLY A 177 -10.37 2.68 -5.29
CA GLY A 177 -11.19 2.64 -6.50
C GLY A 177 -12.27 1.56 -6.49
N ALA A 178 -13.21 1.72 -7.42
CA ALA A 178 -14.28 0.79 -7.73
C ALA A 178 -14.57 0.84 -9.23
N PHE A 179 -14.55 -0.31 -9.92
CA PHE A 179 -14.66 -0.36 -11.38
C PHE A 179 -15.97 -1.02 -11.84
N ASP A 180 -16.24 -2.25 -11.41
CA ASP A 180 -17.40 -3.04 -11.80
C ASP A 180 -18.39 -3.24 -10.61
N VAL A 181 -18.09 -2.67 -9.44
CA VAL A 181 -18.92 -2.70 -8.24
C VAL A 181 -19.25 -1.28 -7.79
N PRO A 182 -20.28 -1.09 -6.97
CA PRO A 182 -20.53 0.20 -6.34
C PRO A 182 -19.34 0.67 -5.50
N GLY A 183 -19.16 1.99 -5.41
CA GLY A 183 -18.26 2.62 -4.46
C GLY A 183 -18.75 2.52 -3.02
N ASN A 184 -18.00 3.09 -2.11
CA ASN A 184 -18.31 3.06 -0.68
C ASN A 184 -18.47 4.46 -0.05
N VAL A 185 -18.43 5.52 -0.85
CA VAL A 185 -18.74 6.88 -0.39
C VAL A 185 -20.26 7.04 -0.35
N PHE A 186 -20.84 6.72 0.79
CA PHE A 186 -22.28 6.86 1.00
C PHE A 186 -22.64 8.29 1.41
N SER A 187 -23.92 8.63 1.26
CA SER A 187 -24.48 9.87 1.77
C SER A 187 -24.55 9.82 3.29
N THR A 188 -23.50 10.23 3.99
CA THR A 188 -23.41 10.23 5.46
C THR A 188 -23.82 11.56 6.10
N GLY A 189 -24.60 12.37 5.41
CA GLY A 189 -25.13 13.64 5.94
C GLY A 189 -24.23 14.86 5.72
N GLU A 190 -22.92 14.76 5.85
CA GLU A 190 -21.98 15.87 5.62
C GLU A 190 -21.35 15.83 4.21
N PHE A 191 -21.12 14.63 3.66
CA PHE A 191 -20.57 14.44 2.32
C PHE A 191 -21.49 13.55 1.51
N VAL A 192 -22.17 14.15 0.58
CA VAL A 192 -22.99 13.42 -0.39
C VAL A 192 -22.17 13.23 -1.65
N SER A 193 -21.68 12.01 -1.90
CA SER A 193 -21.41 11.66 -3.28
C SER A 193 -22.74 11.54 -3.99
N PRO A 194 -23.01 12.32 -5.05
CA PRO A 194 -24.27 12.21 -5.78
C PRO A 194 -24.35 10.92 -6.61
N THR A 195 -23.27 10.14 -6.64
CA THR A 195 -23.17 8.84 -7.30
C THR A 195 -22.75 7.78 -6.31
N ASP A 196 -23.07 6.54 -6.59
CA ASP A 196 -22.69 5.35 -5.82
C ASP A 196 -21.38 4.69 -6.30
N SER A 197 -20.56 5.42 -7.06
CA SER A 197 -19.38 4.88 -7.75
C SER A 197 -18.05 5.38 -7.19
N ALA A 198 -18.07 6.33 -6.26
CA ALA A 198 -16.85 6.86 -5.65
C ALA A 198 -16.33 5.94 -4.53
N GLU A 199 -15.01 5.76 -4.47
CA GLU A 199 -14.31 5.08 -3.38
C GLU A 199 -13.55 6.12 -2.53
N TRP A 200 -13.47 5.89 -1.21
CA TRP A 200 -13.01 6.91 -0.26
C TRP A 200 -11.60 7.42 -0.50
N ASN A 201 -10.61 6.55 -0.70
CA ASN A 201 -9.23 6.97 -0.92
C ASN A 201 -9.08 7.83 -2.17
N ILE A 202 -9.81 7.47 -3.22
CA ILE A 202 -9.84 8.23 -4.48
C ILE A 202 -10.70 9.50 -4.34
N PHE A 203 -11.83 9.43 -3.61
CA PHE A 203 -12.77 10.55 -3.45
C PHE A 203 -12.17 11.73 -2.68
N VAL A 204 -11.39 11.46 -1.65
CA VAL A 204 -10.78 12.54 -0.84
C VAL A 204 -9.81 13.35 -1.68
N ASP A 205 -8.96 12.72 -2.52
CA ASP A 205 -8.04 13.46 -3.40
C ASP A 205 -7.98 12.87 -4.83
N PRO A 206 -9.03 13.05 -5.64
CA PRO A 206 -9.06 12.50 -6.99
C PRO A 206 -8.03 13.13 -7.93
N LEU A 207 -7.58 14.36 -7.64
CA LEU A 207 -6.48 14.97 -8.38
C LEU A 207 -5.16 14.24 -8.13
N ALA A 208 -4.85 13.94 -6.87
CA ALA A 208 -3.66 13.18 -6.51
C ALA A 208 -3.71 11.77 -7.13
N ALA A 209 -4.88 11.12 -7.09
CA ALA A 209 -5.07 9.81 -7.69
C ALA A 209 -4.77 9.83 -9.20
N GLN A 210 -5.32 10.78 -9.96
CA GLN A 210 -5.03 10.91 -11.40
C GLN A 210 -3.55 11.15 -11.64
N ILE A 211 -2.90 12.02 -10.86
CA ILE A 211 -1.46 12.29 -10.98
C ILE A 211 -0.65 11.00 -10.78
N VAL A 212 -1.00 10.18 -9.80
CA VAL A 212 -0.30 8.92 -9.52
C VAL A 212 -0.53 7.90 -10.64
N PHE A 213 -1.73 7.79 -11.17
CA PHE A 213 -1.98 6.93 -12.34
C PHE A 213 -1.14 7.38 -13.55
N ASP A 214 -0.90 8.67 -13.72
CA ASP A 214 -0.13 9.25 -14.83
C ASP A 214 1.41 9.17 -14.64
N LEU A 215 1.92 8.65 -13.52
CA LEU A 215 3.38 8.59 -13.25
C LEU A 215 4.16 7.69 -14.21
N GLY A 216 3.48 6.75 -14.89
CA GLY A 216 4.13 5.82 -15.81
C GLY A 216 4.94 4.71 -15.13
N VAL A 217 4.74 4.47 -13.84
CA VAL A 217 5.32 3.36 -13.09
C VAL A 217 4.35 2.17 -13.07
N PRO A 218 4.84 0.93 -12.85
CA PRO A 218 3.96 -0.22 -12.70
C PRO A 218 2.99 -0.03 -11.51
N LEU A 219 1.69 -0.19 -11.76
CA LEU A 219 0.64 -0.07 -10.75
C LEU A 219 -0.11 -1.39 -10.60
N LEU A 220 -0.34 -1.81 -9.35
CA LEU A 220 -1.33 -2.80 -8.96
C LEU A 220 -2.41 -2.10 -8.15
N VAL A 221 -3.62 -2.06 -8.67
CA VAL A 221 -4.78 -1.52 -7.95
C VAL A 221 -5.56 -2.69 -7.35
N VAL A 222 -5.82 -2.63 -6.05
CA VAL A 222 -6.66 -3.56 -5.30
C VAL A 222 -7.94 -2.82 -4.91
N PRO A 223 -8.93 -2.75 -5.82
CA PRO A 223 -10.14 -1.95 -5.64
C PRO A 223 -11.20 -2.71 -4.84
N LEU A 224 -12.35 -2.07 -4.62
CA LEU A 224 -13.52 -2.69 -4.01
C LEU A 224 -13.98 -3.95 -4.76
N ASP A 225 -13.71 -4.04 -6.05
CA ASP A 225 -13.99 -5.24 -6.87
C ASP A 225 -13.37 -6.52 -6.27
N ALA A 226 -12.17 -6.42 -5.73
CA ALA A 226 -11.48 -7.52 -5.08
C ALA A 226 -11.76 -7.56 -3.56
N THR A 227 -11.68 -6.42 -2.87
CA THR A 227 -11.77 -6.38 -1.41
C THR A 227 -13.14 -6.75 -0.88
N ASN A 228 -14.24 -6.45 -1.60
CA ASN A 228 -15.60 -6.86 -1.24
C ASN A 228 -15.82 -8.39 -1.29
N GLN A 229 -14.87 -9.14 -1.86
CA GLN A 229 -14.90 -10.60 -1.86
C GLN A 229 -14.24 -11.19 -0.60
N VAL A 230 -13.64 -10.34 0.25
CA VAL A 230 -12.95 -10.74 1.47
C VAL A 230 -13.56 -10.02 2.69
N PRO A 231 -14.81 -10.36 3.08
CA PRO A 231 -15.43 -9.78 4.25
C PRO A 231 -14.69 -10.20 5.52
N ILE A 232 -14.55 -9.24 6.44
CA ILE A 232 -14.18 -9.49 7.83
C ILE A 232 -15.48 -9.57 8.62
N ASP A 233 -16.00 -10.78 8.76
CA ASP A 233 -17.22 -11.07 9.50
C ASP A 233 -16.94 -11.52 10.94
N ALA A 234 -17.97 -11.69 11.76
CA ALA A 234 -17.82 -12.16 13.14
C ALA A 234 -17.08 -13.51 13.23
N ALA A 235 -17.29 -14.40 12.25
CA ALA A 235 -16.62 -15.69 12.22
C ALA A 235 -15.12 -15.56 11.95
N PHE A 236 -14.73 -14.61 11.10
CA PHE A 236 -13.31 -14.26 10.90
C PHE A 236 -12.67 -13.76 12.19
N ILE A 237 -13.33 -12.85 12.92
CA ILE A 237 -12.83 -12.29 14.18
C ILE A 237 -12.67 -13.40 15.22
N ASP A 238 -13.67 -14.27 15.40
CA ASP A 238 -13.61 -15.37 16.35
C ASP A 238 -12.49 -16.38 16.02
N GLN A 239 -12.25 -16.66 14.73
CA GLN A 239 -11.16 -17.52 14.28
C GLN A 239 -9.80 -16.85 14.51
N PHE A 240 -9.69 -15.53 14.30
CA PHE A 240 -8.46 -14.78 14.55
C PHE A 240 -8.06 -14.83 16.04
N HIS A 241 -9.01 -14.64 16.95
CA HIS A 241 -8.77 -14.76 18.40
C HIS A 241 -8.26 -16.15 18.83
N ALA A 242 -8.57 -17.19 18.07
CA ALA A 242 -8.06 -18.53 18.35
C ALA A 242 -6.57 -18.72 17.99
N VAL A 243 -5.98 -17.82 17.18
CA VAL A 243 -4.61 -17.94 16.66
C VAL A 243 -3.68 -16.79 17.05
N GLU A 244 -4.17 -15.70 17.63
CA GLU A 244 -3.40 -14.51 18.01
C GLU A 244 -2.37 -14.78 19.14
N ALA A 245 -1.21 -15.29 18.81
CA ALA A 245 -0.19 -15.67 19.79
C ALA A 245 0.79 -14.55 20.14
N THR A 246 1.07 -13.66 19.18
CA THR A 246 2.11 -12.62 19.29
C THR A 246 1.57 -11.32 19.92
N PRO A 247 2.43 -10.39 20.39
CA PRO A 247 1.99 -9.07 20.80
C PRO A 247 1.26 -8.30 19.67
N LEU A 248 1.76 -8.37 18.43
CA LEU A 248 1.09 -7.80 17.27
C LEU A 248 -0.25 -8.50 16.99
N GLY A 249 -0.30 -9.83 17.10
CA GLY A 249 -1.55 -10.58 16.92
C GLY A 249 -2.62 -10.14 17.92
N ARG A 250 -2.29 -10.02 19.21
CA ARG A 250 -3.24 -9.54 20.22
C ARG A 250 -3.71 -8.11 19.94
N MET A 251 -2.82 -7.23 19.51
CA MET A 251 -3.18 -5.87 19.11
C MET A 251 -4.13 -5.89 17.90
N VAL A 252 -3.85 -6.69 16.87
CA VAL A 252 -4.76 -6.87 15.71
C VAL A 252 -6.10 -7.46 16.15
N GLY A 253 -6.11 -8.42 17.08
CA GLY A 253 -7.35 -8.95 17.68
C GLY A 253 -8.19 -7.86 18.36
N GLN A 254 -7.55 -6.93 19.09
CA GLN A 254 -8.24 -5.77 19.67
C GLN A 254 -8.77 -4.81 18.62
N VAL A 255 -8.02 -4.58 17.52
CA VAL A 255 -8.53 -3.79 16.38
C VAL A 255 -9.75 -4.46 15.76
N LEU A 256 -9.69 -5.76 15.49
CA LEU A 256 -10.81 -6.54 14.96
C LEU A 256 -12.02 -6.50 15.89
N GLU A 257 -11.82 -6.56 17.20
CA GLU A 257 -12.90 -6.44 18.17
C GLU A 257 -13.53 -5.04 18.16
N SER A 258 -12.74 -3.98 17.98
CA SER A 258 -13.24 -2.60 17.92
C SER A 258 -14.17 -2.33 16.73
N ILE A 259 -14.01 -3.10 15.64
CA ILE A 259 -14.85 -2.98 14.43
C ILE A 259 -15.93 -4.06 14.35
N ARG A 260 -16.09 -4.91 15.37
CA ARG A 260 -17.01 -6.05 15.36
C ARG A 260 -18.45 -5.67 14.99
N VAL A 261 -18.93 -4.52 15.44
CA VAL A 261 -20.30 -4.06 15.14
C VAL A 261 -20.49 -3.93 13.62
N TYR A 262 -19.54 -3.37 12.90
CA TYR A 262 -19.60 -3.24 11.43
C TYR A 262 -19.43 -4.59 10.73
N ALA A 263 -18.59 -5.46 11.29
CA ALA A 263 -18.39 -6.82 10.80
C ALA A 263 -19.66 -7.68 10.91
N GLU A 264 -20.45 -7.53 11.99
CA GLU A 264 -21.73 -8.19 12.19
C GLU A 264 -22.84 -7.66 11.27
N GLU A 265 -22.78 -6.39 10.90
CA GLU A 265 -23.66 -5.75 9.93
C GLU A 265 -23.31 -6.13 8.48
N GLY A 266 -22.14 -6.69 8.24
CA GLY A 266 -21.64 -7.09 6.91
C GLY A 266 -21.00 -5.94 6.13
N ASP A 267 -20.61 -4.88 6.82
CA ASP A 267 -20.12 -3.63 6.23
C ASP A 267 -18.60 -3.44 6.40
N TYR A 268 -17.87 -4.52 6.75
CA TYR A 268 -16.41 -4.44 6.89
C TYR A 268 -15.69 -5.51 6.06
N TYR A 269 -14.64 -5.08 5.36
CA TYR A 269 -13.89 -5.92 4.44
C TYR A 269 -12.38 -5.76 4.69
N ALA A 270 -11.59 -6.71 4.17
CA ALA A 270 -10.13 -6.65 4.28
C ALA A 270 -9.53 -5.71 3.23
N TRP A 271 -9.90 -4.42 3.27
CA TRP A 271 -9.42 -3.43 2.29
C TRP A 271 -7.89 -3.40 2.24
N ASP A 272 -7.25 -2.81 3.20
CA ASP A 272 -5.80 -2.65 3.29
C ASP A 272 -5.06 -3.96 3.58
N PRO A 273 -5.58 -4.84 4.46
CA PRO A 273 -4.94 -6.12 4.67
C PRO A 273 -4.82 -6.97 3.39
N LEU A 274 -5.81 -6.93 2.49
CA LEU A 274 -5.72 -7.63 1.21
C LEU A 274 -4.63 -7.02 0.31
N ALA A 275 -4.53 -5.70 0.24
CA ALA A 275 -3.48 -5.02 -0.53
C ALA A 275 -2.08 -5.32 0.04
N ALA A 276 -1.93 -5.36 1.37
CA ALA A 276 -0.69 -5.74 2.03
C ALA A 276 -0.31 -7.20 1.76
N VAL A 277 -1.29 -8.12 1.78
CA VAL A 277 -1.04 -9.52 1.40
C VAL A 277 -0.69 -9.62 -0.09
N ALA A 278 -1.38 -8.89 -0.99
CA ALA A 278 -1.11 -8.92 -2.42
C ALA A 278 0.27 -8.37 -2.79
N LEU A 279 0.82 -7.42 -2.02
CA LEU A 279 2.20 -6.93 -2.18
C LEU A 279 3.23 -8.06 -2.05
N VAL A 280 3.00 -9.03 -1.18
CA VAL A 280 3.95 -10.09 -0.83
C VAL A 280 3.60 -11.41 -1.52
N GLU A 281 2.31 -11.70 -1.63
CA GLU A 281 1.74 -12.92 -2.19
C GLU A 281 0.80 -12.55 -3.35
N PRO A 282 1.34 -12.14 -4.51
CA PRO A 282 0.53 -11.55 -5.59
C PRO A 282 -0.52 -12.50 -6.16
N ASN A 283 -0.39 -13.80 -5.92
CA ASN A 283 -1.37 -14.80 -6.37
C ASN A 283 -2.66 -14.81 -5.53
N VAL A 284 -2.74 -14.02 -4.44
CA VAL A 284 -3.96 -13.87 -3.65
C VAL A 284 -5.06 -13.12 -4.40
N VAL A 285 -4.68 -12.38 -5.45
CA VAL A 285 -5.60 -11.68 -6.34
C VAL A 285 -5.37 -12.07 -7.80
N ARG A 286 -6.42 -11.98 -8.61
CA ARG A 286 -6.33 -12.06 -10.07
C ARG A 286 -6.50 -10.67 -10.66
N THR A 287 -5.65 -10.34 -11.62
CA THR A 287 -5.59 -9.01 -12.20
C THR A 287 -5.84 -9.02 -13.69
N ILE A 288 -6.33 -7.90 -14.20
CA ILE A 288 -6.45 -7.60 -15.61
C ILE A 288 -5.92 -6.19 -15.86
N GLU A 289 -5.26 -5.97 -16.99
CA GLU A 289 -4.76 -4.66 -17.37
C GLU A 289 -5.88 -3.84 -18.00
N HIS A 290 -6.03 -2.61 -17.50
CA HIS A 290 -6.93 -1.60 -18.05
C HIS A 290 -6.25 -0.25 -18.06
N ALA A 291 -6.57 0.57 -19.07
CA ALA A 291 -6.38 2.00 -18.94
C ALA A 291 -7.37 2.53 -17.89
N VAL A 292 -6.88 3.38 -16.99
CA VAL A 292 -7.64 3.91 -15.85
C VAL A 292 -7.78 5.42 -15.96
N ALA A 293 -8.96 5.94 -15.70
CA ALA A 293 -9.24 7.35 -15.52
C ALA A 293 -9.93 7.61 -14.20
N VAL A 294 -9.64 8.77 -13.60
CA VAL A 294 -10.25 9.24 -12.35
C VAL A 294 -11.09 10.47 -12.61
N GLU A 295 -12.36 10.42 -12.22
CA GLU A 295 -13.24 11.57 -12.27
C GLU A 295 -12.90 12.53 -11.12
N GLN A 296 -12.53 13.76 -11.47
CA GLN A 296 -12.03 14.74 -10.49
C GLN A 296 -13.09 15.72 -10.02
N ASP A 297 -14.11 15.95 -10.83
CA ASP A 297 -15.13 16.97 -10.58
C ASP A 297 -16.49 16.35 -10.25
N LEU A 298 -17.29 17.09 -9.45
CA LEU A 298 -18.65 16.68 -9.15
C LEU A 298 -19.50 16.64 -10.44
N PRO A 299 -20.47 15.72 -10.57
CA PRO A 299 -20.96 14.83 -9.49
C PRO A 299 -20.15 13.55 -9.28
N ASP A 300 -19.27 13.17 -10.20
CA ASP A 300 -18.63 11.86 -10.25
C ASP A 300 -17.24 11.80 -9.56
N ALA A 301 -16.84 12.87 -8.87
CA ALA A 301 -15.51 12.94 -8.22
C ALA A 301 -15.22 11.71 -7.36
N GLY A 302 -14.05 11.10 -7.55
CA GLY A 302 -13.63 9.89 -6.82
C GLY A 302 -14.03 8.57 -7.50
N THR A 303 -14.74 8.64 -8.62
CA THR A 303 -15.03 7.46 -9.44
C THR A 303 -13.80 7.07 -10.26
N THR A 304 -13.45 5.80 -10.25
CA THR A 304 -12.48 5.21 -11.18
C THR A 304 -13.20 4.54 -12.34
N ARG A 305 -12.67 4.71 -13.56
CA ARG A 305 -13.26 4.15 -14.77
C ARG A 305 -12.22 3.41 -15.60
N LYS A 306 -12.67 2.33 -16.22
CA LYS A 306 -11.96 1.73 -17.35
C LYS A 306 -12.06 2.68 -18.54
N ALA A 307 -10.93 2.99 -19.15
CA ALA A 307 -10.83 3.91 -20.28
C ALA A 307 -10.30 3.18 -21.54
N ASP A 308 -10.59 3.73 -22.72
CA ASP A 308 -10.06 3.18 -23.97
C ASP A 308 -8.57 3.53 -24.17
N THR A 309 -8.13 4.63 -23.57
CA THR A 309 -6.75 5.14 -23.64
C THR A 309 -6.37 5.78 -22.30
N GLY A 310 -5.08 5.79 -21.98
CA GLY A 310 -4.56 6.40 -20.77
C GLY A 310 -3.52 5.53 -20.08
N PRO A 311 -3.17 5.86 -18.84
CA PRO A 311 -2.25 5.07 -18.04
C PRO A 311 -2.83 3.68 -17.76
N VAL A 312 -2.00 2.65 -17.97
CA VAL A 312 -2.41 1.25 -17.77
C VAL A 312 -2.00 0.80 -16.39
N ALA A 313 -2.94 0.19 -15.66
CA ALA A 313 -2.71 -0.44 -14.38
C ALA A 313 -3.19 -1.90 -14.41
N ARG A 314 -2.56 -2.76 -13.61
CA ARG A 314 -3.11 -4.07 -13.26
C ARG A 314 -4.18 -3.87 -12.19
N VAL A 315 -5.41 -4.21 -12.50
CA VAL A 315 -6.57 -4.04 -11.61
C VAL A 315 -7.00 -5.42 -11.11
N ALA A 316 -7.06 -5.60 -9.80
CA ALA A 316 -7.55 -6.82 -9.20
C ALA A 316 -9.08 -6.89 -9.31
N TYR A 317 -9.60 -7.97 -9.88
CA TYR A 317 -11.03 -8.20 -10.06
C TYR A 317 -11.56 -9.41 -9.27
N GLU A 318 -10.67 -10.24 -8.76
CA GLU A 318 -11.00 -11.43 -7.96
C GLU A 318 -9.96 -11.59 -6.85
N ALA A 319 -10.41 -11.97 -5.66
CA ALA A 319 -9.57 -12.30 -4.53
C ALA A 319 -9.82 -13.73 -4.06
N ASP A 320 -8.75 -14.47 -3.73
CA ASP A 320 -8.85 -15.77 -3.06
C ASP A 320 -8.99 -15.55 -1.55
N ARG A 321 -10.28 -15.50 -1.10
CA ARG A 321 -10.63 -15.31 0.32
C ARG A 321 -9.95 -16.33 1.24
N ASP A 322 -9.95 -17.60 0.84
CA ASP A 322 -9.42 -18.67 1.68
C ASP A 322 -7.90 -18.59 1.79
N ALA A 323 -7.23 -18.22 0.70
CA ALA A 323 -5.79 -17.96 0.71
C ALA A 323 -5.45 -16.74 1.57
N PHE A 324 -6.19 -15.62 1.41
CA PHE A 324 -6.01 -14.45 2.25
C PHE A 324 -6.16 -14.77 3.73
N GLN A 325 -7.28 -15.41 4.11
CA GLN A 325 -7.57 -15.73 5.50
C GLN A 325 -6.45 -16.59 6.11
N ARG A 326 -6.00 -17.61 5.40
CA ARG A 326 -4.91 -18.48 5.83
C ARG A 326 -3.60 -17.72 5.99
N LEU A 327 -3.19 -16.92 4.97
CA LEU A 327 -1.95 -16.16 4.98
C LEU A 327 -1.92 -15.10 6.08
N PHE A 328 -3.04 -14.40 6.27
CA PHE A 328 -3.16 -13.36 7.28
C PHE A 328 -3.13 -13.96 8.70
N MET A 329 -3.91 -15.00 8.96
CA MET A 329 -3.95 -15.64 10.28
C MET A 329 -2.63 -16.31 10.65
N ASP A 330 -1.98 -17.03 9.72
CA ASP A 330 -0.70 -17.70 9.93
C ASP A 330 0.43 -16.74 10.35
N ALA A 331 0.35 -15.48 9.89
CA ALA A 331 1.32 -14.45 10.23
C ALA A 331 1.33 -14.08 11.72
N PHE A 332 0.22 -14.29 12.43
CA PHE A 332 0.05 -13.93 13.84
C PHE A 332 0.01 -15.14 14.79
N ALA A 333 0.06 -16.34 14.23
CA ALA A 333 -0.04 -17.59 14.98
C ALA A 333 1.28 -18.03 15.65
N ARG A 334 2.42 -17.35 15.40
CA ARG A 334 3.76 -17.79 15.81
C ARG A 334 4.46 -16.78 16.69
#